data_e1c734464feb7a6f4b640809619cac21
#
_entry.id   e1c734464feb7a6f4b640809619cac21
#
_cell.length_a   1.000
_cell.length_b   1.000
_cell.length_c   1.000
_cell.angle_alpha   90.00
_cell.angle_beta   90.00
_cell.angle_gamma   90.00
#
_symmetry.space_group_name_H-M   'P 1'
#
loop_
_entity.id
_entity.type
_entity.pdbx_description
1 polymer ?
#
loop_
_entity_poly.entity_id
_entity_poly.type
_entity_poly.pdbx_seq_one_letter_code
_entity_poly.pdbx_strand_id
1 'polypeptide(L)'
;MTTNKETLLHAIEERKAKVCVLGLGYVGLPLAVRLTEAGYPVVGIDVDKEKIEKIQKGLSYVPGVSLTSSSLRPLRASTDTSLLREADVSIICVPTPLSKTRDPDLSLVLEAGRTIARHLHPGQLVVLESTTYPGTTRELLLPLFEEKGLGVGKDFYLAYSPERIDPGNESFNLVNTPKVVAGITPSCAEAVQKLYSQIVTQVVTVSSTDTAEMVKLLENTFRSINIALVNEFAIMCHRLGLNVWEVIAAAASKPFGFMPFYPGPGLGGHCIPVDPHYLSWKLKLLAYKARLIELADEINREMPRFVVEKIVEALNRAKKSVKGSSILILGVAYKKDSDDVRESPALDVMKLLGERGGEIAYHDPHVSQLRLENELLQSAPLTSQSLASADVVVIITDHTKFDAGEIVGHSRLIIDARNLTHGIESEKIVRL
;
A
#
# COMPACT_ATOMS: atom_id res chain seq x y z
N MET A 1 -2.59 43.11 16.80
CA MET A 1 -3.51 41.93 16.65
C MET A 1 -2.72 40.82 15.99
N THR A 2 -2.61 39.68 16.63
CA THR A 2 -1.99 38.48 16.08
C THR A 2 -2.80 38.03 14.84
N THR A 3 -2.11 37.66 13.77
CA THR A 3 -2.76 37.13 12.54
C THR A 3 -3.26 35.72 12.77
N ASN A 4 -4.24 35.27 11.98
CA ASN A 4 -4.70 33.87 12.00
C ASN A 4 -3.54 32.89 11.85
N LYS A 5 -2.54 33.23 11.02
CA LYS A 5 -1.32 32.44 10.82
C LYS A 5 -0.50 32.31 12.10
N GLU A 6 -0.18 33.43 12.75
CA GLU A 6 0.62 33.42 13.99
C GLU A 6 -0.06 32.64 15.11
N THR A 7 -1.39 32.76 15.21
CA THR A 7 -2.19 32.00 16.17
C THR A 7 -2.10 30.49 15.90
N LEU A 8 -2.27 30.07 14.64
CA LEU A 8 -2.15 28.66 14.24
C LEU A 8 -0.73 28.11 14.49
N LEU A 9 0.31 28.84 14.03
CA LEU A 9 1.70 28.42 14.20
C LEU A 9 2.07 28.27 15.67
N HIS A 10 1.62 29.19 16.50
CA HIS A 10 1.82 29.12 17.97
C HIS A 10 1.09 27.94 18.60
N ALA A 11 -0.17 27.68 18.19
CA ALA A 11 -0.93 26.52 18.67
C ALA A 11 -0.29 25.19 18.25
N ILE A 12 0.27 25.12 17.03
CA ILE A 12 1.03 23.95 16.57
C ILE A 12 2.31 23.78 17.42
N GLU A 13 3.08 24.82 17.65
CA GLU A 13 4.34 24.76 18.40
C GLU A 13 4.13 24.34 19.85
N GLU A 14 3.10 24.89 20.50
CA GLU A 14 2.69 24.55 21.85
C GLU A 14 1.94 23.20 21.96
N ARG A 15 1.71 22.51 20.82
CA ARG A 15 0.94 21.26 20.74
C ARG A 15 -0.48 21.37 21.28
N LYS A 16 -1.05 22.56 21.16
CA LYS A 16 -2.42 22.89 21.57
C LYS A 16 -3.40 22.85 20.41
N ALA A 17 -2.91 22.84 19.17
CA ALA A 17 -3.74 22.75 17.99
C ALA A 17 -4.58 21.46 18.02
N LYS A 18 -5.90 21.58 17.88
CA LYS A 18 -6.82 20.45 17.79
C LYS A 18 -6.74 19.85 16.38
N VAL A 19 -6.39 18.58 16.29
CA VAL A 19 -6.22 17.88 15.00
C VAL A 19 -7.34 16.90 14.76
N CYS A 20 -8.02 17.02 13.61
CA CYS A 20 -8.95 16.02 13.11
C CYS A 20 -8.32 15.21 11.97
N VAL A 21 -8.34 13.88 12.07
CA VAL A 21 -7.90 12.97 10.99
C VAL A 21 -9.13 12.27 10.42
N LEU A 22 -9.42 12.51 9.14
CA LEU A 22 -10.54 11.91 8.42
C LEU A 22 -10.07 10.68 7.65
N GLY A 23 -10.68 9.53 7.97
CA GLY A 23 -10.26 8.22 7.48
C GLY A 23 -9.21 7.59 8.40
N LEU A 24 -9.61 6.56 9.14
CA LEU A 24 -8.75 5.84 10.09
C LEU A 24 -8.29 4.48 9.53
N GLY A 25 -7.88 4.48 8.26
CA GLY A 25 -7.28 3.33 7.60
C GLY A 25 -5.80 3.12 7.96
N TYR A 26 -5.08 2.41 7.08
CA TYR A 26 -3.65 2.09 7.22
C TYR A 26 -2.73 3.33 7.21
N VAL A 27 -3.22 4.49 6.78
CA VAL A 27 -2.52 5.78 6.81
C VAL A 27 -2.97 6.62 7.99
N GLY A 28 -4.28 6.86 8.12
CA GLY A 28 -4.79 7.82 9.08
C GLY A 28 -4.71 7.37 10.54
N LEU A 29 -4.87 6.07 10.83
CA LEU A 29 -4.76 5.58 12.22
C LEU A 29 -3.32 5.71 12.76
N PRO A 30 -2.25 5.26 12.06
CA PRO A 30 -0.88 5.49 12.50
C PRO A 30 -0.55 6.98 12.69
N LEU A 31 -1.01 7.84 11.78
CA LEU A 31 -0.80 9.29 11.88
C LEU A 31 -1.51 9.88 13.09
N ALA A 32 -2.78 9.51 13.34
CA ALA A 32 -3.54 9.98 14.49
C ALA A 32 -2.88 9.55 15.82
N VAL A 33 -2.40 8.32 15.89
CA VAL A 33 -1.64 7.82 17.05
C VAL A 33 -0.37 8.64 17.23
N ARG A 34 0.41 8.84 16.18
CA ARG A 34 1.66 9.60 16.24
C ARG A 34 1.46 11.05 16.66
N LEU A 35 0.43 11.72 16.17
CA LEU A 35 0.06 13.07 16.61
C LEU A 35 -0.33 13.09 18.10
N THR A 36 -1.06 12.07 18.55
CA THR A 36 -1.42 11.92 19.97
C THR A 36 -0.18 11.69 20.85
N GLU A 37 0.76 10.86 20.43
CA GLU A 37 2.05 10.63 21.09
C GLU A 37 2.89 11.91 21.19
N ALA A 38 2.82 12.74 20.15
CA ALA A 38 3.47 14.05 20.15
C ALA A 38 2.80 15.07 21.09
N GLY A 39 1.64 14.74 21.68
CA GLY A 39 0.95 15.55 22.67
C GLY A 39 -0.19 16.42 22.12
N TYR A 40 -0.58 16.27 20.86
CA TYR A 40 -1.72 17.00 20.30
C TYR A 40 -3.06 16.43 20.79
N PRO A 41 -4.09 17.27 20.96
CA PRO A 41 -5.47 16.81 21.10
C PRO A 41 -5.98 16.34 19.72
N VAL A 42 -6.15 15.01 19.55
CA VAL A 42 -6.51 14.39 18.28
C VAL A 42 -7.88 13.76 18.33
N VAL A 43 -8.67 13.98 17.27
CA VAL A 43 -9.93 13.29 17.00
C VAL A 43 -9.82 12.59 15.64
N GLY A 44 -10.01 11.28 15.63
CA GLY A 44 -10.17 10.52 14.40
C GLY A 44 -11.64 10.46 13.98
N ILE A 45 -11.92 10.67 12.70
CA ILE A 45 -13.26 10.57 12.14
C ILE A 45 -13.25 9.48 11.04
N ASP A 46 -14.12 8.46 11.18
CA ASP A 46 -14.32 7.43 10.16
C ASP A 46 -15.82 7.09 10.07
N VAL A 47 -16.28 6.72 8.88
CA VAL A 47 -17.66 6.31 8.64
C VAL A 47 -17.95 4.90 9.17
N ASP A 48 -16.92 4.09 9.35
CA ASP A 48 -17.00 2.71 9.81
C ASP A 48 -17.10 2.64 11.33
N LYS A 49 -18.30 2.29 11.82
CA LYS A 49 -18.60 2.18 13.25
C LYS A 49 -17.78 1.09 13.94
N GLU A 50 -17.46 -0.01 13.25
CA GLU A 50 -16.67 -1.10 13.83
C GLU A 50 -15.23 -0.65 14.13
N LYS A 51 -14.63 0.14 13.24
CA LYS A 51 -13.32 0.74 13.49
C LYS A 51 -13.35 1.67 14.70
N ILE A 52 -14.37 2.52 14.78
CA ILE A 52 -14.56 3.44 15.92
C ILE A 52 -14.66 2.67 17.24
N GLU A 53 -15.48 1.63 17.29
CA GLU A 53 -15.63 0.79 18.48
C GLU A 53 -14.32 0.08 18.87
N LYS A 54 -13.57 -0.44 17.90
CA LYS A 54 -12.25 -1.05 18.18
C LYS A 54 -11.29 -0.05 18.78
N ILE A 55 -11.17 1.16 18.20
CA ILE A 55 -10.28 2.21 18.71
C ILE A 55 -10.69 2.63 20.13
N GLN A 56 -11.99 2.80 20.41
CA GLN A 56 -12.49 3.14 21.73
C GLN A 56 -12.21 2.06 22.79
N LYS A 57 -12.11 0.79 22.36
CA LYS A 57 -11.70 -0.35 23.20
C LYS A 57 -10.16 -0.50 23.30
N GLY A 58 -9.38 0.38 22.68
CA GLY A 58 -7.91 0.28 22.65
C GLY A 58 -7.40 -0.84 21.75
N LEU A 59 -8.23 -1.35 20.81
CA LEU A 59 -7.88 -2.42 19.89
C LEU A 59 -7.51 -1.84 18.52
N SER A 60 -6.28 -2.11 18.08
CA SER A 60 -5.85 -1.76 16.72
C SER A 60 -6.20 -2.88 15.74
N TYR A 61 -6.59 -2.47 14.53
CA TYR A 61 -6.78 -3.33 13.36
C TYR A 61 -5.71 -3.05 12.29
N VAL A 62 -4.75 -2.18 12.59
CA VAL A 62 -3.61 -1.90 11.70
C VAL A 62 -2.37 -2.53 12.33
N PRO A 63 -1.68 -3.43 11.59
CA PRO A 63 -0.46 -4.08 12.09
C PRO A 63 0.61 -3.06 12.51
N GLY A 64 1.29 -3.31 13.63
CA GLY A 64 2.35 -2.45 14.13
C GLY A 64 1.89 -1.16 14.82
N VAL A 65 0.57 -0.91 14.91
CA VAL A 65 0.00 0.25 15.62
C VAL A 65 -0.53 -0.19 16.99
N SER A 66 0.00 0.39 18.06
CA SER A 66 -0.49 0.16 19.43
C SER A 66 -1.34 1.35 19.90
N LEU A 67 -2.50 1.06 20.49
CA LEU A 67 -3.42 2.04 21.08
C LEU A 67 -3.36 2.06 22.61
N THR A 68 -2.53 1.21 23.24
CA THR A 68 -2.49 0.98 24.68
C THR A 68 -1.22 1.50 25.37
N SER A 69 -0.44 2.35 24.71
CA SER A 69 0.76 2.93 25.33
C SER A 69 0.39 3.79 26.55
N SER A 70 1.05 3.55 27.68
CA SER A 70 0.81 4.25 28.96
C SER A 70 1.08 5.77 28.91
N SER A 71 1.72 6.26 27.85
CA SER A 71 2.02 7.66 27.60
C SER A 71 0.97 8.36 26.73
N LEU A 72 0.00 7.62 26.19
CA LEU A 72 -1.02 8.13 25.29
C LEU A 72 -2.25 8.60 26.08
N ARG A 73 -2.68 9.84 25.82
CA ARG A 73 -4.09 10.17 26.03
C ARG A 73 -4.90 9.27 25.10
N PRO A 74 -6.06 8.71 25.53
CA PRO A 74 -6.85 7.87 24.62
C PRO A 74 -7.20 8.64 23.34
N LEU A 75 -6.87 8.07 22.19
CA LEU A 75 -7.28 8.62 20.90
C LEU A 75 -8.81 8.66 20.86
N ARG A 76 -9.38 9.84 20.72
CA ARG A 76 -10.82 10.00 20.55
C ARG A 76 -11.17 9.67 19.10
N ALA A 77 -12.08 8.72 18.89
CA ALA A 77 -12.59 8.36 17.57
C ALA A 77 -14.12 8.50 17.52
N SER A 78 -14.67 8.99 16.40
CA SER A 78 -16.09 9.28 16.25
C SER A 78 -16.54 9.18 14.80
N THR A 79 -17.84 8.96 14.57
CA THR A 79 -18.49 9.16 13.25
C THR A 79 -19.05 10.58 13.08
N ASP A 80 -19.01 11.40 14.13
CA ASP A 80 -19.58 12.75 14.16
C ASP A 80 -18.65 13.78 13.49
N THR A 81 -19.03 14.22 12.30
CA THR A 81 -18.28 15.22 11.55
C THR A 81 -18.45 16.65 12.09
N SER A 82 -19.38 16.91 13.01
CA SER A 82 -19.55 18.24 13.63
C SER A 82 -18.32 18.67 14.45
N LEU A 83 -17.50 17.70 14.88
CA LEU A 83 -16.23 17.91 15.59
C LEU A 83 -15.19 18.69 14.77
N LEU A 84 -15.34 18.74 13.45
CA LEU A 84 -14.52 19.55 12.56
C LEU A 84 -14.63 21.06 12.82
N ARG A 85 -15.71 21.53 13.45
CA ARG A 85 -15.88 22.95 13.81
C ARG A 85 -14.82 23.46 14.78
N GLU A 86 -14.27 22.57 15.58
CA GLU A 86 -13.27 22.92 16.59
C GLU A 86 -11.84 22.59 16.17
N ALA A 87 -11.66 22.04 14.97
CA ALA A 87 -10.36 21.61 14.52
C ALA A 87 -9.52 22.75 13.96
N ASP A 88 -8.34 22.99 14.54
CA ASP A 88 -7.35 23.90 13.98
C ASP A 88 -6.65 23.28 12.75
N VAL A 89 -6.57 21.95 12.73
CA VAL A 89 -5.98 21.16 11.62
C VAL A 89 -6.91 20.02 11.24
N SER A 90 -7.21 19.88 9.94
CA SER A 90 -7.95 18.76 9.38
C SER A 90 -7.11 18.02 8.36
N ILE A 91 -6.91 16.71 8.54
CA ILE A 91 -6.08 15.87 7.66
C ILE A 91 -6.95 14.82 6.97
N ILE A 92 -6.90 14.76 5.64
CA ILE A 92 -7.69 13.85 4.82
C ILE A 92 -6.84 12.62 4.48
N CYS A 93 -7.21 11.46 5.03
CA CYS A 93 -6.56 10.15 4.84
C CYS A 93 -7.55 9.10 4.33
N VAL A 94 -8.53 9.50 3.51
CA VAL A 94 -9.56 8.60 2.99
C VAL A 94 -9.02 7.75 1.84
N PRO A 95 -9.60 6.54 1.60
CA PRO A 95 -9.19 5.70 0.47
C PRO A 95 -9.40 6.37 -0.88
N THR A 96 -8.54 6.03 -1.83
CA THR A 96 -8.58 6.49 -3.22
C THR A 96 -8.43 5.27 -4.15
N PRO A 97 -9.50 4.47 -4.35
CA PRO A 97 -9.45 3.29 -5.19
C PRO A 97 -9.47 3.64 -6.68
N LEU A 98 -9.22 2.65 -7.52
CA LEU A 98 -9.58 2.72 -8.94
C LEU A 98 -11.01 2.21 -9.16
N SER A 99 -11.69 2.79 -10.13
CA SER A 99 -12.95 2.25 -10.66
C SER A 99 -12.71 0.92 -11.39
N LYS A 100 -13.79 0.25 -11.82
CA LYS A 100 -13.69 -0.98 -12.64
C LYS A 100 -12.98 -0.75 -13.97
N THR A 101 -13.03 0.47 -14.49
CA THR A 101 -12.31 0.89 -15.72
C THR A 101 -10.89 1.37 -15.44
N ARG A 102 -10.42 1.26 -14.18
CA ARG A 102 -9.11 1.72 -13.69
C ARG A 102 -8.90 3.23 -13.76
N ASP A 103 -9.98 3.99 -13.77
CA ASP A 103 -9.91 5.43 -13.60
C ASP A 103 -9.85 5.78 -12.10
N PRO A 104 -9.15 6.86 -11.70
CA PRO A 104 -9.12 7.31 -10.31
C PRO A 104 -10.51 7.61 -9.76
N ASP A 105 -10.84 7.05 -8.60
CA ASP A 105 -12.06 7.42 -7.88
C ASP A 105 -11.71 8.32 -6.69
N LEU A 106 -11.91 9.62 -6.88
CA LEU A 106 -11.70 10.64 -5.86
C LEU A 106 -13.00 11.04 -5.14
N SER A 107 -14.08 10.29 -5.29
CA SER A 107 -15.38 10.59 -4.67
C SER A 107 -15.27 10.80 -3.15
N LEU A 108 -14.52 9.93 -2.46
CA LEU A 108 -14.30 10.02 -1.02
C LEU A 108 -13.47 11.25 -0.62
N VAL A 109 -12.47 11.63 -1.42
CA VAL A 109 -11.68 12.85 -1.19
C VAL A 109 -12.57 14.09 -1.33
N LEU A 110 -13.40 14.14 -2.38
CA LEU A 110 -14.34 15.24 -2.59
C LEU A 110 -15.40 15.30 -1.49
N GLU A 111 -15.91 14.16 -1.01
CA GLU A 111 -16.87 14.12 0.09
C GLU A 111 -16.24 14.60 1.41
N ALA A 112 -15.01 14.16 1.71
CA ALA A 112 -14.24 14.66 2.85
C ALA A 112 -13.99 16.17 2.73
N GLY A 113 -13.59 16.64 1.54
CA GLY A 113 -13.41 18.06 1.24
C GLY A 113 -14.69 18.87 1.47
N ARG A 114 -15.84 18.42 0.94
CA ARG A 114 -17.16 19.07 1.16
C ARG A 114 -17.55 19.06 2.64
N THR A 115 -17.23 18.00 3.36
CA THR A 115 -17.52 17.87 4.78
C THR A 115 -16.69 18.87 5.58
N ILE A 116 -15.39 19.01 5.29
CA ILE A 116 -14.54 20.04 5.90
C ILE A 116 -15.03 21.43 5.52
N ALA A 117 -15.35 21.69 4.25
CA ALA A 117 -15.83 22.99 3.76
C ALA A 117 -17.06 23.47 4.51
N ARG A 118 -17.98 22.58 4.91
CA ARG A 118 -19.17 22.95 5.74
C ARG A 118 -18.80 23.52 7.10
N HIS A 119 -17.65 23.12 7.64
CA HIS A 119 -17.17 23.49 8.98
C HIS A 119 -15.93 24.39 8.96
N LEU A 120 -15.43 24.73 7.76
CA LEU A 120 -14.23 25.56 7.57
C LEU A 120 -14.40 26.94 8.23
N HIS A 121 -13.39 27.33 8.98
CA HIS A 121 -13.34 28.62 9.68
C HIS A 121 -11.96 29.29 9.51
N PRO A 122 -11.86 30.61 9.76
CA PRO A 122 -10.58 31.30 9.71
C PRO A 122 -9.52 30.68 10.66
N GLY A 123 -8.29 30.57 10.16
CA GLY A 123 -7.16 30.03 10.88
C GLY A 123 -6.93 28.51 10.69
N GLN A 124 -7.85 27.79 10.06
CA GLN A 124 -7.76 26.34 9.92
C GLN A 124 -6.75 25.93 8.83
N LEU A 125 -5.93 24.91 9.14
CA LEU A 125 -5.08 24.19 8.17
C LEU A 125 -5.80 22.92 7.70
N VAL A 126 -5.90 22.74 6.39
CA VAL A 126 -6.37 21.50 5.77
C VAL A 126 -5.22 20.84 5.03
N VAL A 127 -4.98 19.57 5.27
CA VAL A 127 -3.93 18.77 4.61
C VAL A 127 -4.54 17.57 3.92
N LEU A 128 -4.25 17.39 2.65
CA LEU A 128 -4.56 16.16 1.93
C LEU A 128 -3.35 15.22 2.04
N GLU A 129 -3.56 14.00 2.55
CA GLU A 129 -2.57 12.91 2.57
C GLU A 129 -2.93 11.74 1.67
N SER A 130 -4.20 11.62 1.28
CA SER A 130 -4.62 10.57 0.35
C SER A 130 -3.84 10.66 -0.96
N THR A 131 -3.49 9.50 -1.54
CA THR A 131 -2.83 9.45 -2.85
C THR A 131 -3.75 9.96 -3.95
N THR A 132 -3.23 10.86 -4.77
CA THR A 132 -3.98 11.54 -5.84
C THR A 132 -3.07 11.83 -7.04
N TYR A 133 -3.64 12.33 -8.14
CA TYR A 133 -2.87 12.84 -9.28
C TYR A 133 -2.49 14.32 -9.10
N PRO A 134 -1.41 14.80 -9.75
CA PRO A 134 -0.98 16.19 -9.69
C PRO A 134 -2.08 17.17 -10.07
N GLY A 135 -2.30 18.14 -9.21
CA GLY A 135 -3.34 19.16 -9.36
C GLY A 135 -4.60 18.89 -8.52
N THR A 136 -4.76 17.75 -7.88
CA THR A 136 -5.96 17.41 -7.09
C THR A 136 -6.21 18.43 -5.97
N THR A 137 -5.19 18.76 -5.19
CA THR A 137 -5.33 19.75 -4.09
C THR A 137 -5.73 21.10 -4.61
N ARG A 138 -5.14 21.57 -5.72
CA ARG A 138 -5.37 22.89 -6.29
C ARG A 138 -6.64 22.95 -7.13
N GLU A 139 -6.92 21.92 -7.95
CA GLU A 139 -8.01 21.95 -8.93
C GLU A 139 -9.35 21.50 -8.35
N LEU A 140 -9.32 20.61 -7.34
CA LEU A 140 -10.54 20.02 -6.79
C LEU A 140 -10.86 20.50 -5.36
N LEU A 141 -9.88 20.53 -4.44
CA LEU A 141 -10.15 20.91 -3.06
C LEU A 141 -10.17 22.41 -2.83
N LEU A 142 -9.23 23.16 -3.43
CA LEU A 142 -9.17 24.60 -3.24
C LEU A 142 -10.49 25.32 -3.61
N PRO A 143 -11.11 25.05 -4.77
CA PRO A 143 -12.38 25.70 -5.12
C PRO A 143 -13.50 25.42 -4.11
N LEU A 144 -13.60 24.19 -3.57
CA LEU A 144 -14.60 23.84 -2.55
C LEU A 144 -14.48 24.67 -1.27
N PHE A 145 -13.26 25.05 -0.91
CA PHE A 145 -13.00 25.83 0.30
C PHE A 145 -13.20 27.34 0.04
N GLU A 146 -12.84 27.83 -1.13
CA GLU A 146 -13.01 29.23 -1.52
C GLU A 146 -14.48 29.62 -1.77
N GLU A 147 -15.38 28.66 -2.06
CA GLU A 147 -16.83 28.88 -2.13
C GLU A 147 -17.39 29.49 -0.83
N LYS A 148 -16.69 29.40 0.30
CA LYS A 148 -17.05 30.02 1.57
C LYS A 148 -16.67 31.50 1.66
N GLY A 149 -16.04 32.06 0.65
CA GLY A 149 -15.55 33.44 0.66
C GLY A 149 -14.29 33.65 1.49
N LEU A 150 -13.59 32.55 1.87
CA LEU A 150 -12.33 32.59 2.59
C LEU A 150 -11.17 32.52 1.61
N GLY A 151 -10.14 33.35 1.78
CA GLY A 151 -8.95 33.39 0.93
C GLY A 151 -7.85 32.44 1.45
N VAL A 152 -7.36 31.54 0.56
CA VAL A 152 -6.27 30.64 0.90
C VAL A 152 -4.97 31.39 1.21
N GLY A 153 -4.25 30.95 2.25
CA GLY A 153 -3.00 31.56 2.70
C GLY A 153 -3.17 32.81 3.57
N LYS A 154 -4.41 33.28 3.74
CA LYS A 154 -4.79 34.42 4.57
C LYS A 154 -5.80 34.02 5.63
N ASP A 155 -6.95 33.48 5.20
CA ASP A 155 -8.04 33.13 6.09
C ASP A 155 -7.99 31.66 6.47
N PHE A 156 -7.58 30.77 5.56
CA PHE A 156 -7.32 29.36 5.82
C PHE A 156 -6.06 28.90 5.07
N TYR A 157 -5.57 27.70 5.39
CA TYR A 157 -4.34 27.14 4.81
C TYR A 157 -4.65 25.77 4.20
N LEU A 158 -4.12 25.53 2.99
CA LEU A 158 -4.30 24.26 2.27
C LEU A 158 -2.96 23.70 1.82
N ALA A 159 -2.72 22.44 2.12
CA ALA A 159 -1.46 21.76 1.86
C ALA A 159 -1.67 20.31 1.42
N TYR A 160 -0.62 19.73 0.88
CA TYR A 160 -0.52 18.32 0.54
C TYR A 160 0.73 17.70 1.16
N SER A 161 0.60 16.46 1.61
CA SER A 161 1.72 15.66 2.10
C SER A 161 1.50 14.19 1.77
N PRO A 162 2.28 13.57 0.86
CA PRO A 162 2.13 12.16 0.53
C PRO A 162 2.48 11.27 1.71
N GLU A 163 1.72 10.18 1.89
CA GLU A 163 2.13 9.11 2.78
C GLU A 163 3.16 8.20 2.09
N ARG A 164 4.26 7.89 2.77
CA ARG A 164 5.42 7.19 2.23
C ARG A 164 5.82 5.94 3.01
N ILE A 165 5.04 5.58 4.03
CA ILE A 165 5.33 4.42 4.88
C ILE A 165 5.06 3.12 4.10
N ASP A 166 5.91 2.13 4.33
CA ASP A 166 5.69 0.74 3.95
C ASP A 166 5.24 -0.05 5.19
N PRO A 167 3.94 -0.36 5.32
CA PRO A 167 3.42 -1.08 6.48
C PRO A 167 4.17 -2.40 6.71
N GLY A 168 4.59 -2.64 7.97
CA GLY A 168 5.39 -3.80 8.34
C GLY A 168 6.89 -3.66 8.09
N ASN A 169 7.38 -2.50 7.67
CA ASN A 169 8.81 -2.23 7.59
C ASN A 169 9.37 -1.97 9.00
N GLU A 170 10.30 -2.79 9.46
CA GLU A 170 10.88 -2.67 10.80
C GLU A 170 11.92 -1.55 10.92
N SER A 171 12.58 -1.19 9.81
CA SER A 171 13.65 -0.20 9.79
C SER A 171 13.15 1.23 9.59
N PHE A 172 12.08 1.40 8.81
CA PHE A 172 11.52 2.70 8.45
C PHE A 172 10.07 2.80 8.89
N ASN A 173 9.78 3.85 9.65
CA ASN A 173 8.46 4.15 10.19
C ASN A 173 8.10 5.63 9.96
N LEU A 174 6.95 6.08 10.45
CA LEU A 174 6.48 7.45 10.29
C LEU A 174 7.47 8.50 10.83
N VAL A 175 8.23 8.17 11.87
CA VAL A 175 9.13 9.12 12.53
C VAL A 175 10.41 9.35 11.74
N ASN A 176 11.04 8.27 11.25
CA ASN A 176 12.35 8.32 10.60
C ASN A 176 12.30 8.34 9.06
N THR A 177 11.11 8.26 8.45
CA THR A 177 10.94 8.46 7.02
C THR A 177 10.75 9.95 6.74
N PRO A 178 11.60 10.61 5.92
CA PRO A 178 11.45 12.02 5.60
C PRO A 178 10.06 12.32 5.00
N LYS A 179 9.34 13.29 5.55
CA LYS A 179 8.00 13.68 5.10
C LYS A 179 8.07 14.80 4.07
N VAL A 180 7.52 14.59 2.89
CA VAL A 180 7.41 15.62 1.85
C VAL A 180 6.16 16.47 2.11
N VAL A 181 6.27 17.78 2.01
CA VAL A 181 5.14 18.71 2.20
C VAL A 181 5.15 19.83 1.16
N ALA A 182 3.97 20.32 0.83
CA ALA A 182 3.80 21.53 0.04
C ALA A 182 2.51 22.26 0.42
N GLY A 183 2.52 23.56 0.31
CA GLY A 183 1.33 24.41 0.48
C GLY A 183 0.90 25.09 -0.82
N ILE A 184 -0.38 25.45 -0.93
CA ILE A 184 -0.89 26.26 -2.04
C ILE A 184 -0.20 27.64 -2.08
N THR A 185 0.12 28.18 -0.90
CA THR A 185 0.87 29.44 -0.75
C THR A 185 2.06 29.25 0.19
N PRO A 186 3.03 30.18 0.25
CA PRO A 186 4.14 30.11 1.21
C PRO A 186 3.66 30.00 2.67
N SER A 187 2.57 30.69 3.04
CA SER A 187 1.99 30.58 4.38
C SER A 187 1.42 29.19 4.67
N CYS A 188 0.82 28.55 3.65
CA CYS A 188 0.34 27.17 3.77
C CYS A 188 1.50 26.18 3.94
N ALA A 189 2.59 26.38 3.17
CA ALA A 189 3.78 25.56 3.25
C ALA A 189 4.44 25.67 4.64
N GLU A 190 4.55 26.87 5.20
CA GLU A 190 5.08 27.10 6.54
C GLU A 190 4.24 26.40 7.62
N ALA A 191 2.91 26.51 7.54
CA ALA A 191 2.01 25.87 8.50
C ALA A 191 2.13 24.33 8.48
N VAL A 192 2.12 23.71 7.30
CA VAL A 192 2.24 22.26 7.17
C VAL A 192 3.64 21.76 7.56
N GLN A 193 4.69 22.50 7.19
CA GLN A 193 6.06 22.19 7.60
C GLN A 193 6.20 22.22 9.12
N LYS A 194 5.65 23.25 9.78
CA LYS A 194 5.68 23.39 11.24
C LYS A 194 4.97 22.22 11.92
N LEU A 195 3.81 21.80 11.42
CA LEU A 195 3.07 20.66 11.95
C LEU A 195 3.88 19.36 11.89
N TYR A 196 4.35 18.98 10.67
CA TYR A 196 5.04 17.71 10.53
C TYR A 196 6.42 17.68 11.19
N SER A 197 7.12 18.81 11.30
CA SER A 197 8.40 18.86 12.01
C SER A 197 8.29 18.55 13.51
N GLN A 198 7.08 18.54 14.09
CA GLN A 198 6.84 18.09 15.46
C GLN A 198 6.73 16.57 15.61
N ILE A 199 6.52 15.83 14.51
CA ILE A 199 6.18 14.40 14.56
C ILE A 199 7.12 13.52 13.75
N VAL A 200 7.93 14.09 12.84
CA VAL A 200 8.93 13.37 12.03
C VAL A 200 10.30 14.00 12.19
N THR A 201 11.36 13.22 11.94
CA THR A 201 12.75 13.70 12.07
C THR A 201 13.17 14.68 10.98
N GLN A 202 12.59 14.57 9.79
CA GLN A 202 12.93 15.42 8.65
C GLN A 202 11.70 15.75 7.81
N VAL A 203 11.56 17.03 7.45
CA VAL A 203 10.55 17.51 6.50
C VAL A 203 11.24 18.08 5.27
N VAL A 204 10.78 17.68 4.10
CA VAL A 204 11.24 18.15 2.79
C VAL A 204 10.13 18.99 2.17
N THR A 205 10.30 20.30 2.17
CA THR A 205 9.34 21.21 1.54
C THR A 205 9.63 21.36 0.06
N VAL A 206 8.63 21.14 -0.79
CA VAL A 206 8.72 21.32 -2.25
C VAL A 206 7.87 22.52 -2.70
N SER A 207 8.09 22.95 -3.94
CA SER A 207 7.60 24.24 -4.46
C SER A 207 6.09 24.33 -4.65
N SER A 208 5.39 23.21 -4.83
CA SER A 208 3.94 23.17 -5.06
C SER A 208 3.30 21.87 -4.60
N THR A 209 1.99 21.89 -4.34
CA THR A 209 1.21 20.68 -4.07
C THR A 209 1.26 19.69 -5.21
N ASP A 210 1.23 20.16 -6.47
CA ASP A 210 1.35 19.35 -7.67
C ASP A 210 2.69 18.57 -7.70
N THR A 211 3.79 19.22 -7.26
CA THR A 211 5.09 18.56 -7.13
C THR A 211 5.08 17.50 -6.04
N ALA A 212 4.49 17.78 -4.90
CA ALA A 212 4.39 16.82 -3.79
C ALA A 212 3.51 15.61 -4.15
N GLU A 213 2.40 15.82 -4.87
CA GLU A 213 1.54 14.77 -5.42
C GLU A 213 2.32 13.89 -6.41
N MET A 214 3.14 14.52 -7.30
CA MET A 214 3.96 13.80 -8.27
C MET A 214 5.05 12.95 -7.62
N VAL A 215 5.65 13.37 -6.50
CA VAL A 215 6.69 12.61 -5.79
C VAL A 215 6.20 11.22 -5.43
N LYS A 216 5.00 11.10 -4.85
CA LYS A 216 4.40 9.81 -4.49
C LYS A 216 4.22 8.90 -5.70
N LEU A 217 3.72 9.46 -6.78
CA LEU A 217 3.49 8.71 -8.01
C LEU A 217 4.81 8.26 -8.65
N LEU A 218 5.85 9.11 -8.62
CA LEU A 218 7.17 8.74 -9.12
C LEU A 218 7.77 7.56 -8.34
N GLU A 219 7.71 7.59 -7.01
CA GLU A 219 8.23 6.53 -6.14
C GLU A 219 7.57 5.18 -6.43
N ASN A 220 6.23 5.15 -6.53
CA ASN A 220 5.50 3.92 -6.79
C ASN A 220 5.62 3.46 -8.25
N THR A 221 5.70 4.40 -9.20
CA THR A 221 5.98 4.10 -10.61
C THR A 221 7.38 3.50 -10.78
N PHE A 222 8.40 4.08 -10.13
CA PHE A 222 9.76 3.53 -10.12
C PHE A 222 9.77 2.08 -9.64
N ARG A 223 9.08 1.78 -8.55
CA ARG A 223 8.99 0.40 -8.02
C ARG A 223 8.27 -0.53 -8.99
N SER A 224 7.12 -0.11 -9.54
CA SER A 224 6.33 -0.89 -10.49
C SER A 224 7.13 -1.24 -11.75
N ILE A 225 7.83 -0.28 -12.34
CA ILE A 225 8.63 -0.46 -13.56
C ILE A 225 9.83 -1.39 -13.30
N ASN A 226 10.53 -1.22 -12.18
CA ASN A 226 11.69 -2.06 -11.88
C ASN A 226 11.29 -3.51 -11.55
N ILE A 227 10.12 -3.73 -10.93
CA ILE A 227 9.58 -5.07 -10.75
C ILE A 227 9.17 -5.67 -12.11
N ALA A 228 8.53 -4.91 -13.01
CA ALA A 228 8.22 -5.35 -14.35
C ALA A 228 9.48 -5.74 -15.13
N LEU A 229 10.54 -4.94 -15.03
CA LEU A 229 11.83 -5.24 -15.65
C LEU A 229 12.37 -6.60 -15.21
N VAL A 230 12.44 -6.88 -13.91
CA VAL A 230 12.98 -8.16 -13.43
C VAL A 230 12.03 -9.33 -13.68
N ASN A 231 10.71 -9.09 -13.74
CA ASN A 231 9.73 -10.07 -14.14
C ASN A 231 9.91 -10.46 -15.63
N GLU A 232 10.12 -9.50 -16.51
CA GLU A 232 10.42 -9.76 -17.91
C GLU A 232 11.76 -10.50 -18.06
N PHE A 233 12.79 -10.15 -17.26
CA PHE A 233 14.04 -10.90 -17.22
C PHE A 233 13.84 -12.34 -16.73
N ALA A 234 12.92 -12.60 -15.80
CA ALA A 234 12.59 -13.98 -15.42
C ALA A 234 12.02 -14.80 -16.58
N ILE A 235 11.16 -14.20 -17.40
CA ILE A 235 10.63 -14.82 -18.60
C ILE A 235 11.74 -15.07 -19.64
N MET A 236 12.62 -14.08 -19.88
CA MET A 236 13.75 -14.22 -20.79
C MET A 236 14.73 -15.31 -20.33
N CYS A 237 15.10 -15.29 -19.05
CA CYS A 237 16.01 -16.30 -18.48
C CYS A 237 15.42 -17.70 -18.58
N HIS A 238 14.13 -17.86 -18.32
CA HIS A 238 13.44 -19.14 -18.50
C HIS A 238 13.58 -19.67 -19.95
N ARG A 239 13.37 -18.81 -20.95
CA ARG A 239 13.51 -19.17 -22.38
C ARG A 239 14.95 -19.51 -22.75
N LEU A 240 15.93 -18.90 -22.09
CA LEU A 240 17.36 -19.12 -22.31
C LEU A 240 17.95 -20.27 -21.46
N GLY A 241 17.16 -20.86 -20.56
CA GLY A 241 17.64 -21.88 -19.63
C GLY A 241 18.59 -21.35 -18.57
N LEU A 242 18.46 -20.06 -18.19
CA LEU A 242 19.27 -19.38 -17.18
C LEU A 242 18.50 -19.22 -15.86
N ASN A 243 19.23 -19.16 -14.76
CA ASN A 243 18.68 -18.87 -13.44
C ASN A 243 18.65 -17.34 -13.21
N VAL A 244 17.46 -16.75 -13.23
CA VAL A 244 17.28 -15.28 -13.03
C VAL A 244 17.77 -14.81 -11.67
N TRP A 245 17.65 -15.62 -10.64
CA TRP A 245 18.08 -15.27 -9.29
C TRP A 245 19.60 -15.14 -9.19
N GLU A 246 20.33 -16.03 -9.84
CA GLU A 246 21.79 -15.95 -9.96
C GLU A 246 22.21 -14.71 -10.77
N VAL A 247 21.54 -14.45 -11.89
CA VAL A 247 21.78 -13.26 -12.71
C VAL A 247 21.61 -11.97 -11.92
N ILE A 248 20.50 -11.87 -11.14
CA ILE A 248 20.26 -10.68 -10.30
C ILE A 248 21.27 -10.58 -9.17
N ALA A 249 21.60 -11.68 -8.49
CA ALA A 249 22.59 -11.69 -7.42
C ALA A 249 23.98 -11.24 -7.93
N ALA A 250 24.38 -11.75 -9.09
CA ALA A 250 25.65 -11.34 -9.73
C ALA A 250 25.63 -9.85 -10.13
N ALA A 251 24.53 -9.36 -10.73
CA ALA A 251 24.37 -7.95 -11.08
C ALA A 251 24.40 -7.03 -9.86
N ALA A 252 23.81 -7.47 -8.73
CA ALA A 252 23.80 -6.72 -7.47
C ALA A 252 25.18 -6.58 -6.81
N SER A 253 26.17 -7.40 -7.20
CA SER A 253 27.55 -7.25 -6.75
C SER A 253 28.23 -5.97 -7.26
N LYS A 254 27.65 -5.34 -8.30
CA LYS A 254 28.13 -4.06 -8.81
C LYS A 254 27.71 -2.92 -7.87
N PRO A 255 28.66 -2.14 -7.30
CA PRO A 255 28.35 -1.17 -6.24
C PRO A 255 27.68 0.12 -6.74
N PHE A 256 27.44 0.28 -8.04
CA PHE A 256 26.83 1.48 -8.63
C PHE A 256 26.02 1.14 -9.89
N GLY A 257 25.02 1.96 -10.20
CA GLY A 257 24.23 1.87 -11.43
C GLY A 257 23.32 0.64 -11.54
N PHE A 258 23.16 -0.13 -10.46
CA PHE A 258 22.19 -1.22 -10.33
C PHE A 258 21.59 -1.21 -8.93
N MET A 259 20.27 -1.28 -8.85
CA MET A 259 19.51 -1.49 -7.62
C MET A 259 18.73 -2.79 -7.80
N PRO A 260 18.95 -3.81 -6.96
CA PRO A 260 18.29 -5.10 -7.14
C PRO A 260 16.80 -5.00 -6.85
N PHE A 261 16.02 -5.54 -7.77
CA PHE A 261 14.63 -5.94 -7.60
C PHE A 261 14.52 -7.43 -7.90
N TYR A 262 13.51 -8.08 -7.38
CA TYR A 262 13.36 -9.52 -7.50
C TYR A 262 12.04 -9.86 -8.20
N PRO A 263 12.06 -10.87 -9.10
CA PRO A 263 10.85 -11.30 -9.79
C PRO A 263 9.89 -11.99 -8.83
N GLY A 264 8.66 -12.14 -9.25
CA GLY A 264 7.63 -12.79 -8.49
C GLY A 264 6.39 -13.10 -9.32
N PRO A 265 5.33 -13.63 -8.69
CA PRO A 265 4.11 -14.04 -9.39
C PRO A 265 3.24 -12.88 -9.87
N GLY A 266 3.69 -11.64 -9.73
CA GLY A 266 2.99 -10.41 -10.08
C GLY A 266 3.09 -9.35 -8.98
N LEU A 267 2.34 -8.25 -9.15
CA LEU A 267 2.20 -7.20 -8.18
C LEU A 267 0.93 -7.37 -7.38
N GLY A 268 1.01 -7.07 -6.08
CA GLY A 268 -0.13 -7.00 -5.18
C GLY A 268 -0.10 -5.77 -4.30
N GLY A 269 -1.10 -5.66 -3.43
CA GLY A 269 -1.27 -4.53 -2.53
C GLY A 269 -1.99 -3.35 -3.14
N HIS A 270 -2.25 -2.35 -2.32
CA HIS A 270 -3.13 -1.24 -2.66
C HIS A 270 -2.45 -0.08 -3.41
N CYS A 271 -1.10 0.03 -3.36
CA CYS A 271 -0.40 1.22 -3.86
C CYS A 271 0.26 0.97 -5.22
N ILE A 272 1.14 -0.05 -5.33
CA ILE A 272 1.97 -0.24 -6.52
C ILE A 272 1.15 -0.58 -7.78
N PRO A 273 0.09 -1.41 -7.72
CA PRO A 273 -0.78 -1.67 -8.87
C PRO A 273 -1.73 -0.52 -9.20
N VAL A 274 -1.90 0.46 -8.29
CA VAL A 274 -2.95 1.50 -8.37
C VAL A 274 -2.37 2.87 -8.71
N ASP A 275 -1.38 3.34 -7.96
CA ASP A 275 -0.90 4.73 -8.02
C ASP A 275 -0.37 5.15 -9.41
N PRO A 276 0.38 4.29 -10.17
CA PRO A 276 0.82 4.67 -11.51
C PRO A 276 -0.33 4.97 -12.48
N HIS A 277 -1.51 4.34 -12.28
CA HIS A 277 -2.68 4.59 -13.11
C HIS A 277 -3.27 5.98 -12.91
N TYR A 278 -3.14 6.55 -11.70
CA TYR A 278 -3.50 7.96 -11.46
C TYR A 278 -2.76 8.90 -12.40
N LEU A 279 -1.45 8.67 -12.57
CA LEU A 279 -0.62 9.48 -13.46
C LEU A 279 -0.96 9.20 -14.93
N SER A 280 -1.10 7.94 -15.33
CA SER A 280 -1.47 7.57 -16.71
C SER A 280 -2.83 8.19 -17.09
N TRP A 281 -3.83 8.14 -16.20
CA TRP A 281 -5.13 8.75 -16.42
C TRP A 281 -5.05 10.27 -16.60
N LYS A 282 -4.35 10.99 -15.69
CA LYS A 282 -4.18 12.45 -15.79
C LYS A 282 -3.50 12.86 -17.09
N LEU A 283 -2.49 12.10 -17.53
CA LEU A 283 -1.75 12.38 -18.75
C LEU A 283 -2.57 12.11 -20.03
N LYS A 284 -3.54 11.18 -20.01
CA LYS A 284 -4.47 10.98 -21.12
C LYS A 284 -5.30 12.24 -21.42
N LEU A 285 -5.65 13.03 -20.38
CA LEU A 285 -6.33 14.31 -20.56
C LEU A 285 -5.47 15.35 -21.30
N LEU A 286 -4.14 15.17 -21.28
CA LEU A 286 -3.16 15.99 -21.98
C LEU A 286 -2.69 15.35 -23.31
N ALA A 287 -3.42 14.36 -23.83
CA ALA A 287 -3.08 13.59 -25.02
C ALA A 287 -1.70 12.93 -24.97
N TYR A 288 -1.21 12.58 -23.78
CA TYR A 288 0.07 11.90 -23.59
C TYR A 288 -0.13 10.46 -23.08
N LYS A 289 0.52 9.49 -23.74
CA LYS A 289 0.52 8.08 -23.32
C LYS A 289 1.73 7.79 -22.43
N ALA A 290 1.49 7.37 -21.20
CA ALA A 290 2.53 6.98 -20.23
C ALA A 290 3.06 5.57 -20.54
N ARG A 291 3.89 5.44 -21.58
CA ARG A 291 4.30 4.15 -22.17
C ARG A 291 4.90 3.16 -21.17
N LEU A 292 5.83 3.61 -20.32
CA LEU A 292 6.49 2.75 -19.33
C LEU A 292 5.53 2.25 -18.25
N ILE A 293 4.56 3.06 -17.85
CA ILE A 293 3.55 2.67 -16.86
C ILE A 293 2.64 1.58 -17.42
N GLU A 294 2.16 1.78 -18.66
CA GLU A 294 1.25 0.83 -19.31
C GLU A 294 1.95 -0.50 -19.62
N LEU A 295 3.20 -0.45 -20.11
CA LEU A 295 3.99 -1.64 -20.36
C LEU A 295 4.34 -2.41 -19.07
N ALA A 296 4.70 -1.68 -18.01
CA ALA A 296 4.98 -2.32 -16.72
C ALA A 296 3.73 -3.00 -16.12
N ASP A 297 2.55 -2.40 -16.26
CA ASP A 297 1.28 -3.02 -15.85
C ASP A 297 1.01 -4.30 -16.66
N GLU A 298 1.21 -4.27 -17.97
CA GLU A 298 1.03 -5.44 -18.86
C GLU A 298 1.93 -6.61 -18.42
N ILE A 299 3.23 -6.36 -18.25
CA ILE A 299 4.21 -7.38 -17.85
C ILE A 299 3.86 -7.95 -16.47
N ASN A 300 3.61 -7.08 -15.47
CA ASN A 300 3.34 -7.52 -14.11
C ASN A 300 2.05 -8.36 -14.01
N ARG A 301 1.04 -8.04 -14.82
CA ARG A 301 -0.24 -8.77 -14.87
C ARG A 301 -0.16 -10.09 -15.60
N GLU A 302 0.84 -10.28 -16.46
CA GLU A 302 1.07 -11.55 -17.15
C GLU A 302 1.75 -12.57 -16.23
N MET A 303 2.42 -12.14 -15.15
CA MET A 303 3.17 -13.04 -14.27
C MET A 303 2.36 -14.17 -13.62
N PRO A 304 1.10 -13.99 -13.18
CA PRO A 304 0.29 -15.11 -12.70
C PRO A 304 0.10 -16.19 -13.74
N ARG A 305 -0.09 -15.82 -15.02
CA ARG A 305 -0.19 -16.79 -16.14
C ARG A 305 1.13 -17.50 -16.36
N PHE A 306 2.24 -16.77 -16.32
CA PHE A 306 3.57 -17.37 -16.44
C PHE A 306 3.85 -18.39 -15.32
N VAL A 307 3.46 -18.12 -14.08
CA VAL A 307 3.54 -19.09 -12.99
C VAL A 307 2.68 -20.31 -13.26
N VAL A 308 1.45 -20.13 -13.74
CA VAL A 308 0.55 -21.23 -14.09
C VAL A 308 1.13 -22.08 -15.24
N GLU A 309 1.75 -21.47 -16.26
CA GLU A 309 2.43 -22.19 -17.34
C GLU A 309 3.57 -23.08 -16.79
N LYS A 310 4.39 -22.56 -15.86
CA LYS A 310 5.40 -23.36 -15.18
C LYS A 310 4.81 -24.53 -14.40
N ILE A 311 3.67 -24.35 -13.74
CA ILE A 311 2.95 -25.44 -13.05
C ILE A 311 2.50 -26.49 -14.06
N VAL A 312 1.91 -26.07 -15.18
CA VAL A 312 1.48 -26.98 -16.27
C VAL A 312 2.65 -27.79 -16.82
N GLU A 313 3.77 -27.13 -17.14
CA GLU A 313 4.98 -27.78 -17.64
C GLU A 313 5.54 -28.80 -16.66
N ALA A 314 5.63 -28.44 -15.38
CA ALA A 314 6.17 -29.29 -14.34
C ALA A 314 5.28 -30.51 -14.08
N LEU A 315 3.95 -30.33 -14.05
CA LEU A 315 3.00 -31.44 -13.95
C LEU A 315 3.08 -32.37 -15.20
N ASN A 316 3.18 -31.81 -16.40
CA ASN A 316 3.34 -32.60 -17.62
C ASN A 316 4.61 -33.44 -17.61
N ARG A 317 5.75 -32.91 -17.11
CA ARG A 317 6.99 -33.71 -16.91
C ARG A 317 6.77 -34.85 -15.93
N ALA A 318 5.93 -34.64 -14.91
CA ALA A 318 5.51 -35.68 -13.95
C ALA A 318 4.38 -36.58 -14.50
N LYS A 319 4.02 -36.48 -15.81
CA LYS A 319 2.95 -37.22 -16.48
C LYS A 319 1.57 -36.98 -15.85
N LYS A 320 1.32 -35.76 -15.36
CA LYS A 320 0.06 -35.30 -14.80
C LYS A 320 -0.49 -34.09 -15.55
N SER A 321 -1.80 -33.87 -15.47
CA SER A 321 -2.44 -32.66 -15.97
C SER A 321 -2.85 -31.79 -14.77
N VAL A 322 -3.11 -30.51 -15.00
CA VAL A 322 -3.70 -29.65 -13.96
C VAL A 322 -5.06 -30.17 -13.52
N LYS A 323 -5.87 -30.63 -14.48
CA LYS A 323 -7.19 -31.19 -14.20
C LYS A 323 -7.09 -32.44 -13.31
N GLY A 324 -7.69 -32.35 -12.12
CA GLY A 324 -7.70 -33.43 -11.13
C GLY A 324 -6.40 -33.54 -10.33
N SER A 325 -5.43 -32.63 -10.52
CA SER A 325 -4.26 -32.57 -9.63
C SER A 325 -4.58 -31.81 -8.34
N SER A 326 -4.10 -32.35 -7.21
CA SER A 326 -4.14 -31.67 -5.91
C SER A 326 -3.01 -30.64 -5.84
N ILE A 327 -3.36 -29.35 -5.70
CA ILE A 327 -2.44 -28.21 -5.72
C ILE A 327 -2.51 -27.49 -4.38
N LEU A 328 -1.38 -27.42 -3.68
CA LEU A 328 -1.28 -26.68 -2.43
C LEU A 328 -0.55 -25.36 -2.65
N ILE A 329 -1.25 -24.25 -2.47
CA ILE A 329 -0.69 -22.89 -2.54
C ILE A 329 -0.15 -22.49 -1.18
N LEU A 330 1.12 -22.09 -1.09
CA LEU A 330 1.73 -21.55 0.12
C LEU A 330 1.88 -20.03 0.03
N GLY A 331 1.19 -19.35 0.94
CA GLY A 331 1.12 -17.89 0.99
C GLY A 331 0.12 -17.30 0.00
N VAL A 332 -0.93 -16.65 0.52
CA VAL A 332 -1.96 -15.97 -0.27
C VAL A 332 -2.00 -14.45 -0.01
N ALA A 333 -1.31 -13.97 1.02
CA ALA A 333 -1.07 -12.54 1.21
C ALA A 333 -0.17 -11.99 0.08
N TYR A 334 -0.35 -10.72 -0.28
CA TYR A 334 0.48 -10.10 -1.32
C TYR A 334 1.91 -9.83 -0.88
N LYS A 335 2.15 -9.75 0.44
CA LYS A 335 3.44 -9.42 1.04
C LYS A 335 3.78 -10.42 2.14
N LYS A 336 5.09 -10.71 2.28
CA LYS A 336 5.65 -11.51 3.36
C LYS A 336 5.19 -11.00 4.74
N ASP A 337 4.83 -11.93 5.63
CA ASP A 337 4.45 -11.68 7.03
C ASP A 337 3.31 -10.66 7.21
N SER A 338 2.37 -10.67 6.27
CA SER A 338 1.15 -9.85 6.25
C SER A 338 -0.08 -10.74 6.11
N ASP A 339 -1.22 -10.25 6.55
CA ASP A 339 -2.56 -10.84 6.34
C ASP A 339 -3.33 -10.17 5.18
N ASP A 340 -2.71 -9.22 4.47
CA ASP A 340 -3.35 -8.44 3.42
C ASP A 340 -3.35 -9.21 2.09
N VAL A 341 -4.55 -9.57 1.65
CA VAL A 341 -4.77 -10.32 0.40
C VAL A 341 -5.21 -9.44 -0.77
N ARG A 342 -5.30 -8.12 -0.58
CA ARG A 342 -5.79 -7.20 -1.63
C ARG A 342 -4.87 -7.24 -2.86
N GLU A 343 -5.47 -7.41 -4.05
CA GLU A 343 -4.74 -7.51 -5.32
C GLU A 343 -3.58 -8.54 -5.26
N SER A 344 -3.69 -9.58 -4.41
CA SER A 344 -2.65 -10.60 -4.34
C SER A 344 -2.62 -11.43 -5.62
N PRO A 345 -1.45 -11.60 -6.25
CA PRO A 345 -1.30 -12.45 -7.44
C PRO A 345 -1.60 -13.92 -7.16
N ALA A 346 -1.61 -14.35 -5.90
CA ALA A 346 -2.04 -15.69 -5.51
C ALA A 346 -3.50 -15.95 -5.91
N LEU A 347 -4.37 -14.95 -5.82
CA LEU A 347 -5.78 -15.06 -6.19
C LEU A 347 -5.94 -15.34 -7.68
N ASP A 348 -5.16 -14.65 -8.52
CA ASP A 348 -5.17 -14.86 -9.97
C ASP A 348 -4.62 -16.24 -10.33
N VAL A 349 -3.53 -16.69 -9.69
CA VAL A 349 -2.97 -18.04 -9.87
C VAL A 349 -3.98 -19.11 -9.48
N MET A 350 -4.62 -18.98 -8.31
CA MET A 350 -5.65 -19.93 -7.84
C MET A 350 -6.84 -19.98 -8.80
N LYS A 351 -7.34 -18.83 -9.24
CA LYS A 351 -8.44 -18.74 -10.22
C LYS A 351 -8.07 -19.44 -11.53
N LEU A 352 -6.93 -19.10 -12.11
CA LEU A 352 -6.46 -19.68 -13.37
C LEU A 352 -6.25 -21.21 -13.30
N LEU A 353 -5.84 -21.73 -12.15
CA LEU A 353 -5.71 -23.17 -11.91
C LEU A 353 -7.07 -23.84 -11.71
N GLY A 354 -8.00 -23.19 -10.99
CA GLY A 354 -9.37 -23.67 -10.80
C GLY A 354 -10.13 -23.77 -12.15
N GLU A 355 -10.01 -22.75 -13.01
CA GLU A 355 -10.57 -22.76 -14.37
C GLU A 355 -10.05 -23.93 -15.22
N ARG A 356 -8.83 -24.43 -14.93
CA ARG A 356 -8.23 -25.62 -15.57
C ARG A 356 -8.60 -26.95 -14.88
N GLY A 357 -9.43 -26.91 -13.84
CA GLY A 357 -9.90 -28.07 -13.10
C GLY A 357 -8.91 -28.62 -12.08
N GLY A 358 -7.99 -27.81 -11.57
CA GLY A 358 -7.13 -28.13 -10.44
C GLY A 358 -7.91 -28.16 -9.13
N GLU A 359 -7.58 -29.10 -8.23
CA GLU A 359 -8.12 -29.17 -6.86
C GLU A 359 -7.21 -28.34 -5.93
N ILE A 360 -7.68 -27.11 -5.58
CA ILE A 360 -6.85 -26.12 -4.94
C ILE A 360 -7.12 -26.06 -3.44
N ALA A 361 -6.06 -26.22 -2.65
CA ALA A 361 -6.01 -25.87 -1.25
C ALA A 361 -4.96 -24.78 -1.04
N TYR A 362 -5.07 -24.00 0.03
CA TYR A 362 -4.01 -23.07 0.41
C TYR A 362 -3.65 -23.19 1.88
N HIS A 363 -2.42 -22.81 2.19
CA HIS A 363 -1.97 -22.54 3.55
C HIS A 363 -1.33 -21.16 3.63
N ASP A 364 -1.75 -20.38 4.61
CA ASP A 364 -1.13 -19.10 4.94
C ASP A 364 -1.16 -18.91 6.46
N PRO A 365 -0.01 -18.63 7.10
CA PRO A 365 0.08 -18.52 8.56
C PRO A 365 -0.58 -17.25 9.11
N HIS A 366 -0.98 -16.31 8.26
CA HIS A 366 -1.58 -15.03 8.63
C HIS A 366 -3.01 -14.87 8.11
N VAL A 367 -3.42 -15.65 7.09
CA VAL A 367 -4.73 -15.59 6.46
C VAL A 367 -5.49 -16.89 6.72
N SER A 368 -6.28 -16.93 7.77
CA SER A 368 -7.07 -18.12 8.14
C SER A 368 -8.23 -18.41 7.21
N GLN A 369 -8.80 -17.37 6.59
CA GLN A 369 -9.92 -17.45 5.66
C GLN A 369 -9.67 -16.56 4.45
N LEU A 370 -10.06 -17.05 3.27
CA LEU A 370 -9.92 -16.35 2.01
C LEU A 370 -11.20 -16.48 1.20
N ARG A 371 -11.74 -15.35 0.71
CA ARG A 371 -12.83 -15.37 -0.26
C ARG A 371 -12.25 -15.34 -1.68
N LEU A 372 -12.46 -16.41 -2.42
CA LEU A 372 -12.10 -16.50 -3.82
C LEU A 372 -13.41 -16.54 -4.64
N GLU A 373 -13.71 -15.49 -5.39
CA GLU A 373 -14.98 -15.29 -6.07
C GLU A 373 -16.19 -15.45 -5.11
N ASN A 374 -16.97 -16.54 -5.23
CA ASN A 374 -18.14 -16.82 -4.40
C ASN A 374 -17.89 -17.86 -3.30
N GLU A 375 -16.67 -18.40 -3.22
CA GLU A 375 -16.30 -19.43 -2.26
C GLU A 375 -15.50 -18.86 -1.09
N LEU A 376 -15.78 -19.37 0.11
CA LEU A 376 -15.01 -19.09 1.32
C LEU A 376 -14.09 -20.28 1.59
N LEU A 377 -12.81 -20.09 1.33
CA LEU A 377 -11.79 -21.10 1.56
C LEU A 377 -11.20 -20.94 2.97
N GLN A 378 -10.82 -22.05 3.60
CA GLN A 378 -10.10 -22.08 4.86
C GLN A 378 -8.64 -22.45 4.62
N SER A 379 -7.73 -21.83 5.38
CA SER A 379 -6.33 -22.21 5.36
C SER A 379 -6.16 -23.64 5.86
N ALA A 380 -5.63 -24.53 5.02
CA ALA A 380 -5.33 -25.92 5.38
C ALA A 380 -4.14 -25.97 6.35
N PRO A 381 -4.07 -26.93 7.27
CA PRO A 381 -2.88 -27.13 8.09
C PRO A 381 -1.67 -27.48 7.24
N LEU A 382 -0.52 -26.84 7.49
CA LEU A 382 0.75 -27.21 6.87
C LEU A 382 1.37 -28.36 7.68
N THR A 383 1.34 -29.55 7.12
CA THR A 383 1.87 -30.77 7.73
C THR A 383 2.65 -31.57 6.68
N SER A 384 3.51 -32.48 7.14
CA SER A 384 4.20 -33.43 6.24
C SER A 384 3.21 -34.22 5.36
N GLN A 385 2.02 -34.53 5.90
CA GLN A 385 0.98 -35.23 5.16
C GLN A 385 0.34 -34.35 4.08
N SER A 386 0.01 -33.08 4.39
CA SER A 386 -0.55 -32.17 3.40
C SER A 386 0.44 -31.88 2.26
N LEU A 387 1.72 -31.73 2.58
CA LEU A 387 2.79 -31.59 1.58
C LEU A 387 2.96 -32.85 0.71
N ALA A 388 2.95 -34.03 1.32
CA ALA A 388 3.13 -35.30 0.62
C ALA A 388 1.90 -35.71 -0.23
N SER A 389 0.69 -35.28 0.13
CA SER A 389 -0.54 -35.57 -0.61
C SER A 389 -0.71 -34.67 -1.82
N ALA A 390 -0.17 -33.47 -1.81
CA ALA A 390 -0.23 -32.57 -2.95
C ALA A 390 0.59 -33.10 -4.15
N ASP A 391 0.03 -33.00 -5.35
CA ASP A 391 0.75 -33.28 -6.59
C ASP A 391 1.79 -32.22 -6.89
N VAL A 392 1.50 -30.99 -6.53
CA VAL A 392 2.41 -29.85 -6.61
C VAL A 392 2.15 -28.86 -5.46
N VAL A 393 3.22 -28.39 -4.87
CA VAL A 393 3.23 -27.28 -3.88
C VAL A 393 3.71 -26.02 -4.61
N VAL A 394 2.99 -24.92 -4.48
CA VAL A 394 3.29 -23.66 -5.17
C VAL A 394 3.53 -22.56 -4.13
N ILE A 395 4.74 -22.03 -4.07
CA ILE A 395 5.13 -20.96 -3.14
C ILE A 395 4.91 -19.63 -3.84
N ILE A 396 3.87 -18.89 -3.39
CA ILE A 396 3.50 -17.57 -3.94
C ILE A 396 3.99 -16.45 -3.03
N THR A 397 3.96 -16.66 -1.71
CA THR A 397 4.50 -15.70 -0.74
C THR A 397 5.42 -16.43 0.24
N ASP A 398 6.59 -15.85 0.47
CA ASP A 398 7.69 -16.44 1.23
C ASP A 398 7.65 -16.02 2.71
N HIS A 399 6.56 -16.37 3.44
CA HIS A 399 6.44 -16.05 4.86
C HIS A 399 7.60 -16.60 5.69
N THR A 400 8.04 -15.85 6.70
CA THR A 400 9.14 -16.25 7.60
C THR A 400 8.84 -17.55 8.36
N LYS A 401 7.56 -17.85 8.56
CA LYS A 401 7.12 -19.11 9.22
C LYS A 401 7.25 -20.36 8.36
N PHE A 402 7.58 -20.25 7.09
CA PHE A 402 7.77 -21.40 6.21
C PHE A 402 9.19 -21.96 6.37
N ASP A 403 9.29 -23.24 6.70
CA ASP A 403 10.55 -23.98 6.68
C ASP A 403 10.76 -24.58 5.29
N ALA A 404 11.74 -24.05 4.56
CA ALA A 404 12.07 -24.52 3.22
C ALA A 404 12.54 -25.97 3.20
N GLY A 405 13.27 -26.42 4.24
CA GLY A 405 13.76 -27.79 4.37
C GLY A 405 12.61 -28.79 4.53
N GLU A 406 11.64 -28.50 5.41
CA GLU A 406 10.44 -29.30 5.60
C GLU A 406 9.60 -29.37 4.31
N ILE A 407 9.38 -28.21 3.66
CA ILE A 407 8.63 -28.14 2.41
C ILE A 407 9.30 -29.02 1.35
N VAL A 408 10.60 -28.88 1.13
CA VAL A 408 11.33 -29.68 0.14
C VAL A 408 11.38 -31.16 0.54
N GLY A 409 11.58 -31.47 1.83
CA GLY A 409 11.65 -32.83 2.32
C GLY A 409 10.39 -33.66 2.02
N HIS A 410 9.23 -33.05 2.17
CA HIS A 410 7.94 -33.76 2.11
C HIS A 410 7.17 -33.58 0.80
N SER A 411 7.47 -32.55 0.00
CA SER A 411 6.78 -32.33 -1.27
C SER A 411 7.27 -33.23 -2.40
N ARG A 412 6.39 -33.52 -3.35
CA ARG A 412 6.70 -34.28 -4.58
C ARG A 412 7.25 -33.40 -5.68
N LEU A 413 6.65 -32.23 -5.84
CA LEU A 413 6.98 -31.22 -6.84
C LEU A 413 6.75 -29.83 -6.25
N ILE A 414 7.65 -28.90 -6.49
CA ILE A 414 7.58 -27.55 -5.94
C ILE A 414 7.75 -26.53 -7.07
N ILE A 415 6.85 -25.57 -7.14
CA ILE A 415 7.02 -24.35 -7.93
C ILE A 415 7.33 -23.24 -6.95
N ASP A 416 8.53 -22.71 -7.01
CA ASP A 416 8.98 -21.63 -6.13
C ASP A 416 9.04 -20.30 -6.87
N ALA A 417 8.01 -19.49 -6.68
CA ALA A 417 7.90 -18.19 -7.33
C ALA A 417 8.60 -17.06 -6.53
N ARG A 418 9.18 -17.37 -5.37
CA ARG A 418 9.81 -16.37 -4.47
C ARG A 418 11.23 -16.68 -4.04
N ASN A 419 11.79 -17.80 -4.56
CA ASN A 419 13.11 -18.27 -4.19
C ASN A 419 13.27 -18.59 -2.68
N LEU A 420 12.17 -19.01 -2.04
CA LEU A 420 12.19 -19.46 -0.65
C LEU A 420 13.17 -20.61 -0.44
N THR A 421 13.29 -21.49 -1.44
CA THR A 421 14.16 -22.65 -1.44
C THR A 421 15.61 -22.33 -1.86
N HIS A 422 16.03 -21.07 -1.78
CA HIS A 422 17.40 -20.66 -2.07
C HIS A 422 18.43 -21.53 -1.31
N GLY A 423 19.45 -21.97 -2.01
CA GLY A 423 20.51 -22.81 -1.43
C GLY A 423 20.17 -24.29 -1.27
N ILE A 424 18.95 -24.72 -1.59
CA ILE A 424 18.56 -26.13 -1.60
C ILE A 424 18.52 -26.64 -3.04
N GLU A 425 19.38 -27.61 -3.36
CA GLU A 425 19.42 -28.26 -4.67
C GLU A 425 18.52 -29.49 -4.65
N SER A 426 17.54 -29.55 -5.55
CA SER A 426 16.63 -30.70 -5.71
C SER A 426 15.94 -30.66 -7.07
N GLU A 427 15.84 -31.81 -7.74
CA GLU A 427 15.11 -31.98 -8.99
C GLU A 427 13.59 -31.71 -8.84
N LYS A 428 13.08 -31.73 -7.62
CA LYS A 428 11.67 -31.42 -7.31
C LYS A 428 11.35 -29.91 -7.41
N ILE A 429 12.36 -29.04 -7.45
CA ILE A 429 12.19 -27.60 -7.36
C ILE A 429 12.27 -26.98 -8.75
N VAL A 430 11.19 -26.29 -9.12
CA VAL A 430 11.14 -25.44 -10.32
C VAL A 430 11.00 -23.98 -9.86
N ARG A 431 12.03 -23.18 -10.07
CA ARG A 431 12.03 -21.75 -9.77
C ARG A 431 11.54 -20.92 -10.95
N LEU A 432 11.11 -19.64 -10.66
CA LEU A 432 10.86 -18.66 -11.72
C LEU A 432 12.09 -18.45 -12.59
#